data_8005440496342cfff03da784e78c7211
#
_entry.id   8005440496342cfff03da784e78c7211
#
_cell.length_a   1.000
_cell.length_b   1.000
_cell.length_c   1.000
_cell.angle_alpha   90.00
_cell.angle_beta   90.00
_cell.angle_gamma   90.00
#
_symmetry.space_group_name_H-M   'P 1'
#
loop_
_entity.id
_entity.type
_entity.pdbx_description
1 polymer ?
#
loop_
_entity_poly.entity_id
_entity_poly.type
_entity_poly.pdbx_seq_one_letter_code
_entity_poly.pdbx_strand_id
1 'polypeptide(L)'
;MIGSALVWALNNRGIDNILIVDRLGDDEKWKNLVPLQYADYMDADEFLDATKVAGDALGQVGAIFHMGACSSTTETDCNYLMRNNFAYTRDLAQWASSRHYRFVYASSAATYGDGSDGMNDGSENLYA
;
A
#
# COMPACT_ATOMS: atom_id res chain seq x y z
N MET A 1 4.29 -4.71 -9.37
CA MET A 1 3.65 -4.44 -10.67
C MET A 1 2.60 -3.31 -10.60
N ILE A 2 1.55 -3.36 -9.77
CA ILE A 2 0.54 -2.27 -9.68
C ILE A 2 1.18 -0.98 -9.17
N GLY A 3 1.99 -1.03 -8.11
CA GLY A 3 2.68 0.14 -7.56
C GLY A 3 3.58 0.84 -8.59
N SER A 4 4.38 0.06 -9.34
CA SER A 4 5.25 0.66 -10.37
C SER A 4 4.45 1.30 -11.52
N ALA A 5 3.31 0.74 -11.91
CA ALA A 5 2.43 1.36 -12.89
C ALA A 5 1.82 2.69 -12.37
N LEU A 6 1.50 2.75 -11.08
CA LEU A 6 1.04 3.99 -10.45
C LEU A 6 2.15 5.06 -10.45
N VAL A 7 3.38 4.69 -10.05
CA VAL A 7 4.52 5.63 -10.09
C VAL A 7 4.75 6.13 -11.52
N TRP A 8 4.72 5.25 -12.52
CA TRP A 8 4.82 5.63 -13.93
C TRP A 8 3.72 6.65 -14.31
N ALA A 9 2.49 6.41 -13.90
CA ALA A 9 1.38 7.32 -14.19
C ALA A 9 1.52 8.69 -13.49
N LEU A 10 2.11 8.74 -12.30
CA LEU A 10 2.45 9.97 -11.59
C LEU A 10 3.60 10.70 -12.29
N ASN A 11 4.65 10.00 -12.70
CA ASN A 11 5.77 10.58 -13.45
C ASN A 11 5.28 11.23 -14.76
N ASN A 12 4.35 10.62 -15.50
CA ASN A 12 3.74 11.21 -16.69
C ASN A 12 2.94 12.50 -16.41
N ARG A 13 2.67 12.81 -15.15
CA ARG A 13 2.06 14.05 -14.67
C ARG A 13 3.05 15.03 -14.05
N GLY A 14 4.35 14.73 -14.16
CA GLY A 14 5.42 15.55 -13.60
C GLY A 14 5.57 15.43 -12.07
N ILE A 15 5.05 14.35 -11.49
CA ILE A 15 5.17 14.06 -10.06
C ILE A 15 6.27 13.02 -9.88
N ASP A 16 7.40 13.43 -9.30
CA ASP A 16 8.59 12.62 -9.04
C ASP A 16 9.05 12.65 -7.58
N ASN A 17 8.52 13.57 -6.77
CA ASN A 17 8.75 13.59 -5.33
C ASN A 17 7.95 12.46 -4.65
N ILE A 18 8.38 11.23 -4.89
CA ILE A 18 7.72 10.01 -4.47
C ILE A 18 8.68 9.22 -3.57
N LEU A 19 8.23 8.83 -2.39
CA LEU A 19 8.89 7.82 -1.58
C LEU A 19 8.28 6.46 -1.94
N ILE A 20 9.10 5.56 -2.45
CA ILE A 20 8.72 4.17 -2.69
C ILE A 20 8.94 3.36 -1.42
N VAL A 21 7.91 2.65 -1.00
CA VAL A 21 7.97 1.75 0.16
C VAL A 21 7.59 0.34 -0.29
N ASP A 22 8.53 -0.60 -0.15
CA ASP A 22 8.32 -2.02 -0.52
C ASP A 22 9.30 -2.92 0.26
N ARG A 23 9.07 -4.22 0.24
CA ARG A 23 10.04 -5.27 0.59
C ARG A 23 10.54 -5.87 -0.71
N LEU A 24 11.67 -5.39 -1.22
CA LEU A 24 12.19 -5.86 -2.52
C LEU A 24 12.67 -7.31 -2.45
N GLY A 25 13.19 -7.74 -1.29
CA GLY A 25 13.70 -9.09 -1.15
C GLY A 25 14.86 -9.37 -2.09
N ASP A 26 14.98 -10.63 -2.49
CA ASP A 26 16.04 -11.17 -3.37
C ASP A 26 15.53 -11.52 -4.78
N ASP A 27 14.27 -11.22 -5.07
CA ASP A 27 13.69 -11.40 -6.40
C ASP A 27 14.02 -10.23 -7.35
N GLU A 28 13.58 -10.32 -8.61
CA GLU A 28 13.86 -9.32 -9.64
C GLU A 28 12.87 -8.15 -9.68
N LYS A 29 11.97 -8.01 -8.72
CA LYS A 29 10.94 -6.95 -8.78
C LYS A 29 11.51 -5.53 -8.74
N TRP A 30 12.74 -5.36 -8.20
CA TRP A 30 13.46 -4.09 -8.27
C TRP A 30 13.63 -3.56 -9.70
N LYS A 31 13.66 -4.45 -10.72
CA LYS A 31 13.74 -4.06 -12.13
C LYS A 31 12.56 -3.19 -12.57
N ASN A 32 11.40 -3.32 -11.91
CA ASN A 32 10.24 -2.49 -12.20
C ASN A 32 10.42 -1.02 -11.75
N LEU A 33 11.43 -0.74 -10.92
CA LEU A 33 11.73 0.62 -10.46
C LEU A 33 12.73 1.34 -11.36
N VAL A 34 13.55 0.60 -12.12
CA VAL A 34 14.64 1.16 -12.94
C VAL A 34 14.18 2.27 -13.89
N PRO A 35 13.04 2.16 -14.62
CA PRO A 35 12.58 3.19 -15.54
C PRO A 35 11.82 4.34 -14.86
N LEU A 36 11.68 4.35 -13.53
CA LEU A 36 10.84 5.29 -12.80
C LEU A 36 11.65 6.42 -12.17
N GLN A 37 11.00 7.56 -12.00
CA GLN A 37 11.53 8.71 -11.28
C GLN A 37 10.89 8.78 -9.89
N TYR A 38 11.72 8.77 -8.86
CA TYR A 38 11.29 8.87 -7.47
C TYR A 38 12.39 9.49 -6.62
N ALA A 39 12.02 10.09 -5.50
CA ALA A 39 12.94 10.80 -4.63
C ALA A 39 13.78 9.84 -3.79
N ASP A 40 13.14 8.78 -3.25
CA ASP A 40 13.82 7.83 -2.36
C ASP A 40 13.07 6.49 -2.31
N TYR A 41 13.74 5.49 -1.73
CA TYR A 41 13.22 4.17 -1.41
C TYR A 41 13.44 3.87 0.07
N MET A 42 12.46 3.24 0.70
CA MET A 42 12.56 2.76 2.08
C MET A 42 11.96 1.36 2.20
N ASP A 43 12.59 0.49 3.00
CA ASP A 43 11.99 -0.79 3.36
C ASP A 43 10.68 -0.60 4.13
N ALA A 44 9.73 -1.50 3.92
CA ALA A 44 8.39 -1.35 4.50
C ALA A 44 8.38 -1.39 6.03
N ASP A 45 9.27 -2.17 6.66
CA ASP A 45 9.34 -2.25 8.12
C ASP A 45 10.03 -1.00 8.69
N GLU A 46 11.09 -0.51 8.05
CA GLU A 46 11.75 0.75 8.41
C GLU A 46 10.77 1.93 8.29
N PHE A 47 9.99 1.97 7.23
CA PHE A 47 8.96 3.00 7.04
C PHE A 47 7.93 2.97 8.16
N LEU A 48 7.38 1.79 8.49
CA LEU A 48 6.39 1.66 9.56
C LEU A 48 6.97 2.10 10.92
N ASP A 49 8.23 1.79 11.19
CA ASP A 49 8.90 2.25 12.40
C ASP A 49 9.13 3.77 12.40
N ALA A 50 9.47 4.36 11.26
CA ALA A 50 9.58 5.81 11.11
C ALA A 50 8.26 6.54 11.39
N THR A 51 7.10 5.92 11.05
CA THR A 51 5.78 6.52 11.36
C THR A 51 5.47 6.60 12.85
N LYS A 52 6.12 5.78 13.68
CA LYS A 52 5.93 5.75 15.15
C LYS A 52 6.79 6.79 15.87
N VAL A 53 7.79 7.34 15.22
CA VAL A 53 8.66 8.36 15.82
C VAL A 53 7.92 9.70 15.86
N ALA A 54 7.97 10.39 16.99
CA ALA A 54 7.40 11.72 17.11
C ALA A 54 8.16 12.72 16.25
N GLY A 55 7.44 13.50 15.43
CA GLY A 55 8.01 14.50 14.54
C GLY A 55 7.69 14.22 13.06
N ASP A 56 8.20 15.11 12.18
CA ASP A 56 7.99 15.02 10.74
C ASP A 56 9.19 14.36 10.02
N ALA A 57 9.65 13.20 10.54
CA ALA A 57 10.79 12.47 9.96
C ALA A 57 10.59 12.15 8.46
N LEU A 58 9.33 12.02 8.02
CA LEU A 58 8.97 11.74 6.63
C LEU A 58 8.58 13.01 5.83
N GLY A 59 8.67 14.21 6.44
CA GLY A 59 8.27 15.46 5.80
C GLY A 59 6.77 15.57 5.52
N GLN A 60 6.40 16.49 4.63
CA GLN A 60 5.00 16.64 4.20
C GLN A 60 4.61 15.56 3.19
N VAL A 61 3.59 14.76 3.55
CA VAL A 61 3.02 13.74 2.68
C VAL A 61 1.70 14.25 2.09
N GLY A 62 1.61 14.35 0.78
CA GLY A 62 0.39 14.77 0.09
C GLY A 62 -0.67 13.66 0.00
N ALA A 63 -0.24 12.44 -0.30
CA ALA A 63 -1.10 11.27 -0.36
C ALA A 63 -0.30 9.98 -0.17
N ILE A 64 -0.97 8.97 0.31
CA ILE A 64 -0.44 7.62 0.47
C ILE A 64 -1.27 6.67 -0.39
N PHE A 65 -0.59 5.90 -1.23
CA PHE A 65 -1.19 4.85 -2.05
C PHE A 65 -0.67 3.49 -1.56
N HIS A 66 -1.47 2.82 -0.77
CA HIS A 66 -1.11 1.52 -0.19
C HIS A 66 -1.62 0.39 -1.08
N MET A 67 -0.73 -0.12 -1.95
CA MET A 67 -1.02 -1.17 -2.92
C MET A 67 -0.39 -2.51 -2.52
N GLY A 68 0.43 -2.51 -1.46
CA GLY A 68 1.20 -3.66 -1.01
C GLY A 68 0.39 -4.59 -0.12
N ALA A 69 0.34 -5.86 -0.51
CA ALA A 69 -0.18 -6.95 0.29
C ALA A 69 0.37 -8.30 -0.23
N CYS A 70 0.34 -9.33 0.58
CA CYS A 70 0.47 -10.69 0.08
C CYS A 70 -0.83 -11.06 -0.63
N SER A 71 -0.77 -11.21 -1.94
CA SER A 71 -1.89 -11.62 -2.80
C SER A 71 -1.84 -13.10 -3.19
N SER A 72 -0.90 -13.87 -2.61
CA SER A 72 -0.80 -15.32 -2.85
C SER A 72 -2.00 -16.03 -2.25
N THR A 73 -2.76 -16.75 -3.07
CA THR A 73 -3.88 -17.58 -2.63
C THR A 73 -3.44 -18.91 -2.00
N THR A 74 -2.14 -19.22 -2.08
CA THR A 74 -1.52 -20.43 -1.54
C THR A 74 -0.73 -20.17 -0.25
N GLU A 75 -0.70 -18.93 0.24
CA GLU A 75 -0.05 -18.62 1.52
C GLU A 75 -0.85 -19.22 2.69
N THR A 76 -0.16 -19.97 3.53
CA THR A 76 -0.74 -20.67 4.68
C THR A 76 -0.26 -20.14 6.02
N ASP A 77 0.77 -19.28 6.04
CA ASP A 77 1.19 -18.61 7.28
C ASP A 77 0.21 -17.49 7.65
N CYS A 78 -0.78 -17.85 8.47
CA CYS A 78 -1.77 -16.91 8.96
C CYS A 78 -1.13 -15.74 9.76
N ASN A 79 -0.06 -15.99 10.51
CA ASN A 79 0.61 -14.93 11.27
C ASN A 79 1.29 -13.93 10.33
N TYR A 80 1.88 -14.42 9.24
CA TYR A 80 2.42 -13.56 8.20
C TYR A 80 1.33 -12.71 7.55
N LEU A 81 0.20 -13.32 7.15
CA LEU A 81 -0.92 -12.60 6.55
C LEU A 81 -1.50 -11.56 7.51
N MET A 82 -1.67 -11.91 8.78
CA MET A 82 -2.16 -10.96 9.80
C MET A 82 -1.20 -9.77 9.99
N ARG A 83 0.10 -10.00 10.03
CA ARG A 83 1.08 -8.91 10.15
C ARG A 83 1.15 -8.06 8.89
N ASN A 84 1.27 -8.71 7.73
CA ASN A 84 1.55 -8.04 6.46
C ASN A 84 0.32 -7.37 5.86
N ASN A 85 -0.84 -8.03 5.86
CA ASN A 85 -2.03 -7.51 5.18
C ASN A 85 -2.95 -6.73 6.12
N PHE A 86 -3.13 -7.18 7.37
CA PHE A 86 -4.04 -6.54 8.30
C PHE A 86 -3.35 -5.50 9.19
N ALA A 87 -2.38 -5.92 10.02
CA ALA A 87 -1.79 -5.02 11.01
C ALA A 87 -1.04 -3.86 10.34
N TYR A 88 -0.24 -4.13 9.32
CA TYR A 88 0.48 -3.11 8.57
C TYR A 88 -0.48 -2.06 7.96
N THR A 89 -1.54 -2.52 7.28
CA THR A 89 -2.54 -1.64 6.67
C THR A 89 -3.27 -0.80 7.71
N ARG A 90 -3.68 -1.42 8.83
CA ARG A 90 -4.33 -0.73 9.95
C ARG A 90 -3.44 0.36 10.54
N ASP A 91 -2.20 0.03 10.86
CA ASP A 91 -1.28 0.95 11.52
C ASP A 91 -0.93 2.12 10.60
N LEU A 92 -0.75 1.85 9.31
CA LEU A 92 -0.54 2.88 8.30
C LEU A 92 -1.77 3.80 8.13
N ALA A 93 -2.97 3.22 8.11
CA ALA A 93 -4.21 3.99 8.02
C ALA A 93 -4.44 4.88 9.26
N GLN A 94 -4.13 4.36 10.46
CA GLN A 94 -4.20 5.14 11.70
C GLN A 94 -3.22 6.31 11.69
N TRP A 95 -1.97 6.07 11.27
CA TRP A 95 -0.98 7.13 11.12
C TRP A 95 -1.42 8.18 10.10
N ALA A 96 -1.87 7.76 8.91
CA ALA A 96 -2.37 8.68 7.89
C ALA A 96 -3.54 9.52 8.38
N SER A 97 -4.49 8.91 9.08
CA SER A 97 -5.64 9.60 9.67
C SER A 97 -5.22 10.63 10.73
N SER A 98 -4.29 10.27 11.62
CA SER A 98 -3.79 11.18 12.66
C SER A 98 -3.09 12.42 12.11
N ARG A 99 -2.57 12.34 10.88
CA ARG A 99 -1.88 13.42 10.17
C ARG A 99 -2.75 14.10 9.11
N HIS A 100 -4.00 13.66 8.94
CA HIS A 100 -4.93 14.13 7.90
C HIS A 100 -4.39 13.94 6.47
N TYR A 101 -3.55 12.91 6.25
CA TYR A 101 -3.06 12.55 4.92
C TYR A 101 -4.14 11.82 4.13
N ARG A 102 -4.20 12.09 2.83
CA ARG A 102 -5.05 11.31 1.93
C ARG A 102 -4.52 9.87 1.85
N PHE A 103 -5.38 8.91 2.18
CA PHE A 103 -5.04 7.49 2.16
C PHE A 103 -5.91 6.74 1.17
N VAL A 104 -5.28 6.07 0.23
CA VAL A 104 -5.92 5.21 -0.77
C VAL A 104 -5.28 3.84 -0.67
N TYR A 105 -6.07 2.80 -0.52
CA TYR A 105 -5.54 1.44 -0.41
C TYR A 105 -6.30 0.47 -1.32
N ALA A 106 -5.60 -0.58 -1.77
CA ALA A 106 -6.21 -1.67 -2.49
C ALA A 106 -6.94 -2.59 -1.51
N SER A 107 -8.25 -2.75 -1.69
CA SER A 107 -9.05 -3.74 -0.99
C SER A 107 -9.07 -5.06 -1.79
N SER A 108 -9.84 -6.03 -1.34
CA SER A 108 -9.98 -7.33 -1.99
C SER A 108 -11.34 -7.46 -2.66
N ALA A 109 -11.36 -7.95 -3.90
CA ALA A 109 -12.58 -8.31 -4.60
C ALA A 109 -13.35 -9.46 -3.89
N ALA A 110 -12.70 -10.20 -3.00
CA ALA A 110 -13.35 -11.21 -2.16
C ALA A 110 -14.46 -10.64 -1.27
N THR A 111 -14.47 -9.33 -1.02
CA THR A 111 -15.56 -8.63 -0.34
C THR A 111 -16.91 -8.80 -1.05
N TYR A 112 -16.91 -9.01 -2.35
CA TYR A 112 -18.14 -9.20 -3.15
C TYR A 112 -18.54 -10.69 -3.30
N GLY A 113 -17.87 -11.60 -2.57
CA GLY A 113 -18.13 -13.03 -2.65
C GLY A 113 -17.94 -13.57 -4.07
N ASP A 114 -18.92 -14.31 -4.58
CA ASP A 114 -18.95 -14.83 -5.96
C ASP A 114 -19.53 -13.84 -6.97
N GLY A 115 -19.91 -12.65 -6.52
CA GLY A 115 -20.49 -11.59 -7.34
C GLY A 115 -21.98 -11.79 -7.69
N SER A 116 -22.65 -12.79 -7.12
CA SER A 116 -24.08 -13.05 -7.38
C SER A 116 -24.97 -11.87 -6.97
N ASP A 117 -24.60 -11.12 -5.93
CA ASP A 117 -25.29 -9.91 -5.46
C ASP A 117 -24.80 -8.61 -6.12
N GLY A 118 -23.93 -8.73 -7.14
CA GLY A 118 -23.31 -7.60 -7.81
C GLY A 118 -22.06 -7.09 -7.09
N MET A 119 -21.48 -6.02 -7.62
CA MET A 119 -20.25 -5.39 -7.12
C MET A 119 -20.51 -3.93 -6.73
N ASN A 120 -21.54 -3.69 -5.94
CA ASN A 120 -21.93 -2.34 -5.51
C ASN A 120 -21.38 -2.05 -4.12
N ASP A 121 -20.46 -1.10 -4.00
CA ASP A 121 -19.85 -0.67 -2.73
C ASP A 121 -20.87 -0.17 -1.69
N GLY A 122 -22.05 0.26 -2.12
CA GLY A 122 -23.16 0.68 -1.25
C GLY A 122 -24.08 -0.44 -0.78
N SER A 123 -23.77 -1.70 -1.09
CA SER A 123 -24.59 -2.82 -0.65
C SER A 123 -24.42 -3.10 0.84
N GLU A 124 -25.54 -3.19 1.57
CA GLU A 124 -25.53 -3.56 3.00
C GLU A 124 -25.06 -5.00 3.24
N ASN A 125 -25.08 -5.85 2.19
CA ASN A 125 -24.69 -7.26 2.27
C ASN A 125 -23.17 -7.49 2.24
N LEU A 126 -22.35 -6.46 2.01
CA LEU A 126 -20.88 -6.60 1.96
C LEU A 126 -20.27 -7.05 3.30
N TYR A 127 -21.01 -6.95 4.39
CA TYR A 127 -20.53 -7.21 5.76
C TYR A 127 -21.32 -8.34 6.46
N ALA A 128 -22.11 -9.08 5.71
CA ALA A 128 -22.94 -10.16 6.26
C ALA A 128 -22.18 -11.50 6.37
#